data_cdbc2c7d880d9e15805b14630e664bb6
#
_entry.id   cdbc2c7d880d9e15805b14630e664bb6
#
_cell.length_a   1.000
_cell.length_b   1.000
_cell.length_c   1.000
_cell.angle_alpha   90.00
_cell.angle_beta   90.00
_cell.angle_gamma   90.00
#
_symmetry.space_group_name_H-M   'P 1'
#
loop_
_entity.id
_entity.type
_entity.pdbx_description
1 polymer ?
#
loop_
_entity_poly.entity_id
_entity_poly.type
_entity_poly.pdbx_seq_one_letter_code
_entity_poly.pdbx_strand_id
1 'polypeptide(L)'
;MGSTRRRSVSLYHASGCHLCESARRVLASVQRETPFDLREIDIGGDRELEARYREWLPVVEIDGERAFVYYVDPDAFRRKAQSQSSA
;
A
#
# COMPACT_ATOMS: atom_id res chain seq x y z
N MET A 1 12.48 -6.38 23.75
CA MET A 1 12.44 -6.44 23.13
C MET A 1 11.87 -5.76 22.42
N GLY A 2 11.76 -5.18 22.42
CA GLY A 2 11.21 -4.38 21.88
C GLY A 2 11.01 -4.36 20.64
N SER A 3 10.58 -4.86 20.20
CA SER A 3 10.49 -4.97 19.02
C SER A 3 9.69 -4.08 18.39
N THR A 4 10.06 -3.38 17.50
CA THR A 4 9.31 -2.53 16.82
C THR A 4 8.58 -3.23 15.83
N ARG A 5 7.35 -3.23 15.80
CA ARG A 5 6.63 -3.84 14.86
C ARG A 5 6.51 -3.02 13.68
N ARG A 6 6.84 -3.37 12.49
CA ARG A 6 6.64 -2.65 11.26
C ARG A 6 5.26 -2.90 10.76
N ARG A 7 4.69 -1.90 10.15
CA ARG A 7 3.42 -2.05 9.48
C ARG A 7 3.60 -2.87 8.22
N SER A 8 2.59 -3.60 7.84
CA SER A 8 2.61 -4.39 6.64
C SER A 8 1.74 -3.69 5.60
N VAL A 9 2.32 -3.32 4.48
CA VAL A 9 1.63 -2.57 3.45
C VAL A 9 1.57 -3.39 2.18
N SER A 10 0.39 -3.51 1.59
CA SER A 10 0.22 -4.24 0.35
C SER A 10 -0.28 -3.28 -0.71
N LEU A 11 0.33 -3.30 -1.87
CA LEU A 11 -0.09 -2.49 -2.99
C LEU A 11 -0.57 -3.40 -4.10
N TYR A 12 -1.85 -3.32 -4.42
CA TYR A 12 -2.42 -4.11 -5.52
C TYR A 12 -2.38 -3.26 -6.77
N HIS A 13 -1.84 -3.79 -7.85
CA HIS A 13 -1.62 -3.03 -9.08
C HIS A 13 -1.79 -3.91 -10.30
N ALA A 14 -1.74 -3.31 -11.46
CA ALA A 14 -1.79 -4.06 -12.72
C ALA A 14 -0.95 -3.33 -13.75
N SER A 15 -0.63 -4.03 -14.82
CA SER A 15 0.14 -3.44 -15.90
C SER A 15 -0.61 -2.30 -16.54
N GLY A 16 0.10 -1.28 -16.93
CA GLY A 16 -0.51 -0.16 -17.64
C GLY A 16 -1.30 0.78 -16.75
N CYS A 17 -1.18 0.65 -15.45
CA CYS A 17 -1.94 1.49 -14.54
C CYS A 17 -1.08 2.67 -14.09
N HIS A 18 -1.35 3.84 -14.64
CA HIS A 18 -0.56 5.03 -14.30
C HIS A 18 -0.75 5.44 -12.84
N LEU A 19 -1.97 5.29 -12.35
CA LEU A 19 -2.22 5.63 -10.96
C LEU A 19 -1.47 4.68 -10.03
N CYS A 20 -1.30 3.44 -10.46
CA CYS A 20 -0.55 2.49 -9.66
C CYS A 20 0.91 2.88 -9.58
N GLU A 21 1.45 3.41 -10.66
CA GLU A 21 2.83 3.85 -10.66
C GLU A 21 3.02 5.05 -9.76
N SER A 22 2.07 5.96 -9.76
CA SER A 22 2.13 7.10 -8.87
C SER A 22 2.08 6.65 -7.43
N ALA A 23 1.21 5.71 -7.13
CA ALA A 23 1.11 5.19 -5.78
C ALA A 23 2.42 4.54 -5.35
N ARG A 24 3.04 3.79 -6.25
CA ARG A 24 4.30 3.15 -5.93
C ARG A 24 5.36 4.16 -5.56
N ARG A 25 5.41 5.28 -6.26
CA ARG A 25 6.39 6.30 -5.97
C ARG A 25 6.16 6.91 -4.59
N VAL A 26 4.91 7.13 -4.23
CA VAL A 26 4.60 7.67 -2.92
C VAL A 26 5.03 6.69 -1.83
N LEU A 27 4.70 5.41 -2.02
CA LEU A 27 5.07 4.43 -1.02
C LEU A 27 6.59 4.31 -0.89
N ALA A 28 7.30 4.34 -2.00
CA ALA A 28 8.75 4.24 -1.95
C ALA A 28 9.36 5.43 -1.24
N SER A 29 8.80 6.59 -1.48
CA SER A 29 9.31 7.80 -0.86
C SER A 29 9.12 7.77 0.64
N VAL A 30 7.95 7.37 1.09
CA VAL A 30 7.69 7.32 2.52
C VAL A 30 8.50 6.20 3.18
N GLN A 31 8.72 5.11 2.45
CA GLN A 31 9.47 3.99 3.01
C GLN A 31 10.89 4.39 3.37
N ARG A 32 11.44 5.36 2.69
CA ARG A 32 12.77 5.81 3.02
C ARG A 32 12.79 6.53 4.36
N GLU A 33 11.70 7.14 4.74
CA GLU A 33 11.65 7.86 5.99
C GLU A 33 11.11 7.00 7.12
N THR A 34 10.16 6.17 6.83
CA THR A 34 9.48 5.38 7.85
C THR A 34 9.44 3.95 7.40
N PRO A 35 10.21 3.07 7.98
CA PRO A 35 10.27 1.69 7.50
C PRO A 35 8.96 0.96 7.64
N PHE A 36 8.58 0.25 6.63
CA PHE A 36 7.45 -0.66 6.69
C PHE A 36 7.72 -1.77 5.69
N ASP A 37 7.01 -2.89 5.83
CA ASP A 37 7.18 -3.99 4.90
C ASP A 37 6.23 -3.78 3.75
N LEU A 38 6.71 -3.89 2.54
CA LEU A 38 5.90 -3.62 1.36
C LEU A 38 5.79 -4.85 0.49
N ARG A 39 4.56 -5.18 0.09
CA ARG A 39 4.34 -6.24 -0.86
C ARG A 39 3.62 -5.64 -2.03
N GLU A 40 4.10 -5.90 -3.23
CA GLU A 40 3.46 -5.41 -4.43
C GLU A 40 2.82 -6.60 -5.10
N ILE A 41 1.54 -6.56 -5.31
CA ILE A 41 0.79 -7.68 -5.84
C ILE A 41 0.15 -7.31 -7.16
N ASP A 42 0.60 -7.98 -8.23
CA ASP A 42 0.06 -7.74 -9.54
C ASP A 42 -1.18 -8.61 -9.66
N ILE A 43 -2.32 -8.01 -9.91
CA ILE A 43 -3.55 -8.78 -9.97
C ILE A 43 -3.76 -9.43 -11.33
N GLY A 44 -2.94 -9.10 -12.31
CA GLY A 44 -3.13 -9.65 -13.64
C GLY A 44 -2.98 -11.15 -13.65
N GLY A 45 -3.87 -11.83 -14.29
CA GLY A 45 -3.80 -13.27 -14.37
C GLY A 45 -4.41 -14.00 -13.20
N ASP A 46 -4.84 -13.29 -12.16
CA ASP A 46 -5.45 -13.95 -11.02
C ASP A 46 -6.92 -13.55 -11.01
N ARG A 47 -7.81 -14.50 -11.39
CA ARG A 47 -9.20 -14.21 -11.51
C ARG A 47 -9.85 -13.67 -10.27
N GLU A 48 -9.50 -14.19 -9.13
CA GLU A 48 -10.06 -13.73 -7.91
C GLU A 48 -9.61 -12.34 -7.56
N LEU A 49 -8.34 -12.05 -7.72
CA LEU A 49 -7.81 -10.72 -7.43
C LEU A 49 -8.37 -9.70 -8.41
N GLU A 50 -8.51 -10.08 -9.67
CA GLU A 50 -9.06 -9.16 -10.63
C GLU A 50 -10.50 -8.81 -10.30
N ALA A 51 -11.29 -9.79 -9.90
CA ALA A 51 -12.66 -9.52 -9.54
C ALA A 51 -12.78 -8.61 -8.34
N ARG A 52 -11.85 -8.74 -7.42
CA ARG A 52 -11.91 -7.98 -6.21
C ARG A 52 -11.36 -6.60 -6.31
N TYR A 53 -10.30 -6.41 -7.07
CA TYR A 53 -9.57 -5.15 -7.03
C TYR A 53 -9.54 -4.34 -8.32
N ARG A 54 -9.88 -4.93 -9.45
CA ARG A 54 -9.65 -4.24 -10.72
C ARG A 54 -10.26 -2.85 -10.83
N GLU A 55 -11.44 -2.69 -10.31
CA GLU A 55 -12.10 -1.41 -10.42
C GLU A 55 -11.59 -0.37 -9.44
N TRP A 56 -10.73 -0.77 -8.54
CA TRP A 56 -10.32 0.11 -7.47
C TRP A 56 -8.83 0.45 -7.48
N LEU A 57 -8.12 0.01 -8.50
CA LEU A 57 -6.66 0.15 -8.54
C LEU A 57 -6.19 1.59 -8.57
N PRO A 58 -5.12 1.90 -7.92
CA PRO A 58 -4.39 1.02 -7.02
C PRO A 58 -5.12 0.88 -5.69
N VAL A 59 -4.93 -0.25 -5.04
CA VAL A 59 -5.49 -0.44 -3.71
C VAL A 59 -4.33 -0.63 -2.75
N VAL A 60 -4.33 0.12 -1.67
CA VAL A 60 -3.30 0.01 -0.66
C VAL A 60 -3.95 -0.48 0.62
N GLU A 61 -3.43 -1.57 1.15
CA GLU A 61 -3.92 -2.11 2.41
C GLU A 61 -2.80 -1.99 3.44
N ILE A 62 -3.14 -1.60 4.64
CA ILE A 62 -2.19 -1.49 5.72
C ILE A 62 -2.65 -2.43 6.81
N ASP A 63 -1.81 -3.38 7.16
CA ASP A 63 -2.13 -4.39 8.16
C ASP A 63 -3.44 -5.11 7.83
N GLY A 64 -3.65 -5.35 6.54
CA GLY A 64 -4.82 -6.11 6.10
C GLY A 64 -6.07 -5.30 5.89
N GLU A 65 -6.03 -4.01 6.16
CA GLU A 65 -7.22 -3.18 5.99
C GLU A 65 -7.04 -2.21 4.85
N ARG A 66 -8.07 -2.06 4.04
CA ARG A 66 -8.02 -1.13 2.92
C ARG A 66 -7.85 0.29 3.43
N ALA A 67 -6.84 0.96 2.96
CA ALA A 67 -6.54 2.31 3.39
C ALA A 67 -6.72 3.34 2.29
N PHE A 68 -6.33 3.00 1.07
CA PHE A 68 -6.44 3.94 -0.05
C PHE A 68 -6.87 3.22 -1.31
N VAL A 69 -7.65 3.89 -2.15
CA VAL A 69 -7.93 3.40 -3.49
C VAL A 69 -7.73 4.58 -4.42
N TYR A 70 -7.30 4.32 -5.64
CA TYR A 70 -7.09 5.29 -6.69
C TYR A 70 -5.93 6.23 -6.42
N TYR A 71 -5.90 6.89 -5.32
CA TYR A 71 -4.88 7.88 -5.05
C TYR A 71 -4.35 7.72 -3.63
N VAL A 72 -3.07 7.84 -3.46
CA VAL A 72 -2.46 7.74 -2.15
C VAL A 72 -1.94 9.12 -1.77
N ASP A 73 -2.57 9.73 -0.79
CA ASP A 73 -2.11 11.03 -0.30
C ASP A 73 -0.86 10.81 0.53
N PRO A 74 0.27 11.41 0.16
CA PRO A 74 1.53 11.12 0.85
C PRO A 74 1.50 11.39 2.35
N ASP A 75 0.88 12.51 2.75
CA ASP A 75 0.86 12.84 4.16
C ASP A 75 -0.02 11.90 4.95
N ALA A 76 -1.18 11.56 4.40
CA ALA A 76 -2.06 10.64 5.08
C ALA A 76 -1.43 9.26 5.18
N PHE A 77 -0.75 8.83 4.11
CA PHE A 77 -0.09 7.54 4.14
C PHE A 77 1.04 7.54 5.15
N ARG A 78 1.81 8.61 5.20
CA ARG A 78 2.91 8.70 6.14
C ARG A 78 2.41 8.56 7.58
N ARG A 79 1.31 9.23 7.89
CA ARG A 79 0.76 9.13 9.23
C ARG A 79 0.30 7.72 9.56
N LYS A 80 -0.34 7.06 8.60
CA LYS A 80 -0.80 5.71 8.84
C LYS A 80 0.35 4.73 8.95
N ALA A 81 1.38 4.94 8.19
CA ALA A 81 2.54 4.05 8.21
C ALA A 81 3.32 4.17 9.51
N GLN A 82 3.28 5.38 10.09
CA GLN A 82 4.00 5.58 11.29
C GLN A 82 3.29 5.12 12.52
N SER A 83 2.05 5.13 12.47
CA SER A 83 1.31 4.91 13.60
C SER A 83 1.49 3.71 14.23
N GLN A 84 2.10 3.41 15.01
CA GLN A 84 2.24 2.36 15.59
C GLN A 84 1.89 2.44 16.77
N SER A 85 1.39 2.70 17.23
CA SER A 85 1.05 2.77 18.33
C SER A 85 1.18 3.00 19.29
N SER A 86 1.27 3.10 19.76
CA SER A 86 1.41 3.23 20.67
C SER A 86 0.90 3.32 21.57
N ALA A 87 0.68 3.36 21.98
CA ALA A 87 0.20 3.46 22.93
C ALA A 87 0.13 3.32 23.55
#